data_70a38079193d548348bc5ab16873ed8f
#
_entry.id   70a38079193d548348bc5ab16873ed8f
#
_cell.length_a   1.000
_cell.length_b   1.000
_cell.length_c   1.000
_cell.angle_alpha   90.00
_cell.angle_beta   90.00
_cell.angle_gamma   90.00
#
_symmetry.space_group_name_H-M   'P 1'
#
loop_
_entity.id
_entity.type
_entity.pdbx_description
1 polymer ?
#
loop_
_entity_poly.entity_id
_entity_poly.type
_entity_poly.pdbx_seq_one_letter_code
_entity_poly.pdbx_strand_id
1 'polypeptide(L)'
;LKTEKVKNFKQLMDWCSKVTKLDVRTNADTPEQTENAIAFGATGIGLTRTEHMFFEGNRIDAMREMILATDEASRRAALAKLLPYQRADFTGIFKALKGFPATIRLLDPPLHEFLPHTKEQQMDLARSIGMKVETIIQRVHSLHESNPMLGHRGCRLGIAYPEITEMQARAIFEAAADVAKKKIKVKPEVMIPLVGFKKELDLQVEIVHRVAKEVMAEKKIKFDYLVGTMIEVPRGAITADEIAETAQFFSFGTNDLTQTALGISRDDMGAFLNAYTENEVFKKNPFASLDQTGVGELMKIAIEKGRKTKKDIKLGICGEHGGDPDSVKFCHQIGLNYVSCSPFRVPVARLAAAQAALEETK
;
A
#
# COMPACT_ATOMS: atom_id res chain seq x y z
N LEU A 1 5.12 -0.38 26.11
CA LEU A 1 4.55 -1.37 27.01
C LEU A 1 4.60 -2.72 26.33
N LYS A 2 5.44 -3.63 26.82
CA LYS A 2 5.38 -5.04 26.39
C LYS A 2 4.06 -5.59 26.91
N THR A 3 3.09 -5.75 26.01
CA THR A 3 1.72 -6.25 26.30
C THR A 3 1.72 -7.59 27.01
N GLU A 4 2.77 -8.39 26.85
CA GLU A 4 3.00 -9.65 27.55
C GLU A 4 3.02 -9.51 29.09
N LYS A 5 3.35 -8.33 29.60
CA LYS A 5 3.41 -8.05 31.05
C LYS A 5 2.06 -7.68 31.66
N VAL A 6 1.04 -7.42 30.84
CA VAL A 6 -0.29 -7.02 31.33
C VAL A 6 -1.25 -8.20 31.17
N LYS A 7 -1.34 -9.02 32.21
CA LYS A 7 -2.13 -10.27 32.21
C LYS A 7 -3.58 -10.11 31.72
N ASN A 8 -4.27 -9.09 32.19
CA ASN A 8 -5.67 -8.87 31.82
C ASN A 8 -5.83 -8.41 30.36
N PHE A 9 -4.91 -7.60 29.86
CA PHE A 9 -4.90 -7.19 28.48
C PHE A 9 -4.66 -8.38 27.54
N LYS A 10 -3.67 -9.21 27.86
CA LYS A 10 -3.40 -10.44 27.11
C LYS A 10 -4.63 -11.34 27.05
N GLN A 11 -5.28 -11.56 28.21
CA GLN A 11 -6.50 -12.37 28.29
C GLN A 11 -7.64 -11.81 27.43
N LEU A 12 -7.84 -10.49 27.42
CA LEU A 12 -8.83 -9.84 26.56
C LEU A 12 -8.51 -10.08 25.06
N MET A 13 -7.24 -9.92 24.67
CA MET A 13 -6.81 -10.14 23.29
C MET A 13 -6.93 -11.62 22.88
N ASP A 14 -6.68 -12.56 23.79
CA ASP A 14 -6.87 -13.99 23.55
C ASP A 14 -8.37 -14.33 23.36
N TRP A 15 -9.25 -13.69 24.08
CA TRP A 15 -10.70 -13.82 23.87
C TRP A 15 -11.12 -13.27 22.51
N CYS A 16 -10.61 -12.09 22.13
CA CYS A 16 -10.87 -11.52 20.81
C CYS A 16 -10.47 -12.49 19.70
N SER A 17 -9.30 -13.10 19.79
CA SER A 17 -8.80 -14.05 18.79
C SER A 17 -9.67 -15.30 18.62
N LYS A 18 -10.43 -15.69 19.63
CA LYS A 18 -11.31 -16.88 19.58
C LYS A 18 -12.61 -16.65 18.83
N VAL A 19 -13.06 -15.42 18.76
CA VAL A 19 -14.39 -15.07 18.19
C VAL A 19 -14.30 -14.31 16.89
N THR A 20 -13.19 -13.62 16.62
CA THR A 20 -13.04 -12.79 15.41
C THR A 20 -12.99 -13.65 14.14
N LYS A 21 -13.66 -13.17 13.09
CA LYS A 21 -13.60 -13.73 11.74
C LYS A 21 -12.71 -12.89 10.82
N LEU A 22 -12.55 -11.62 11.15
CA LEU A 22 -11.81 -10.63 10.39
C LEU A 22 -10.35 -10.61 10.84
N ASP A 23 -9.41 -10.89 9.96
CA ASP A 23 -7.99 -10.77 10.27
C ASP A 23 -7.60 -9.30 10.47
N VAL A 24 -6.67 -9.05 11.36
CA VAL A 24 -6.09 -7.73 11.59
C VAL A 24 -4.63 -7.74 11.16
N ARG A 25 -4.34 -7.02 10.09
CA ARG A 25 -3.00 -6.77 9.59
C ARG A 25 -2.52 -5.38 9.99
N THR A 26 -1.29 -5.07 9.66
CA THR A 26 -0.67 -3.77 9.94
C THR A 26 -0.18 -3.07 8.68
N ASN A 27 -0.15 -1.74 8.72
CA ASN A 27 0.59 -0.91 7.79
C ASN A 27 1.99 -0.71 8.36
N ALA A 28 3.01 -1.26 7.70
CA ALA A 28 4.38 -1.20 8.16
C ALA A 28 5.35 -1.14 6.98
N ASP A 29 6.36 -0.27 7.10
CA ASP A 29 7.35 -0.01 6.07
C ASP A 29 8.77 -0.47 6.48
N THR A 30 8.93 -0.87 7.75
CA THR A 30 10.21 -1.31 8.32
C THR A 30 10.08 -2.63 9.09
N PRO A 31 11.17 -3.39 9.24
CA PRO A 31 11.17 -4.59 10.09
C PRO A 31 10.76 -4.31 11.52
N GLU A 32 11.20 -3.22 12.12
CA GLU A 32 10.86 -2.82 13.49
C GLU A 32 9.36 -2.58 13.66
N GLN A 33 8.75 -1.81 12.77
CA GLN A 33 7.29 -1.59 12.76
C GLN A 33 6.54 -2.92 12.63
N THR A 34 7.04 -3.82 11.80
CA THR A 34 6.47 -5.16 11.60
C THR A 34 6.53 -6.00 12.86
N GLU A 35 7.68 -6.04 13.53
CA GLU A 35 7.87 -6.78 14.79
C GLU A 35 6.95 -6.25 15.89
N ASN A 36 6.85 -4.92 16.02
CA ASN A 36 5.95 -4.29 16.99
C ASN A 36 4.49 -4.67 16.76
N ALA A 37 4.05 -4.64 15.49
CA ALA A 37 2.67 -4.98 15.14
C ALA A 37 2.37 -6.47 15.39
N ILE A 38 3.29 -7.36 15.09
CA ILE A 38 3.16 -8.80 15.37
C ILE A 38 3.09 -9.04 16.88
N ALA A 39 3.88 -8.32 17.67
CA ALA A 39 3.80 -8.39 19.13
C ALA A 39 2.42 -7.95 19.67
N PHE A 40 1.72 -7.05 18.97
CA PHE A 40 0.34 -6.67 19.25
C PHE A 40 -0.71 -7.65 18.69
N GLY A 41 -0.28 -8.67 17.95
CA GLY A 41 -1.13 -9.73 17.41
C GLY A 41 -1.58 -9.53 15.96
N ALA A 42 -0.90 -8.68 15.20
CA ALA A 42 -1.13 -8.60 13.76
C ALA A 42 -0.75 -9.91 13.05
N THR A 43 -1.52 -10.30 12.05
CA THR A 43 -1.36 -11.56 11.31
C THR A 43 -0.77 -11.36 9.92
N GLY A 44 -0.14 -10.23 9.69
CA GLY A 44 0.52 -9.89 8.44
C GLY A 44 0.62 -8.39 8.22
N ILE A 45 1.14 -8.02 7.07
CA ILE A 45 1.14 -6.64 6.57
C ILE A 45 0.05 -6.51 5.51
N GLY A 46 -0.83 -5.52 5.69
CA GLY A 46 -1.84 -5.14 4.70
C GLY A 46 -1.40 -4.00 3.78
N LEU A 47 -0.37 -3.26 4.16
CA LEU A 47 0.23 -2.21 3.35
C LEU A 47 1.68 -1.97 3.75
N THR A 48 2.58 -2.12 2.80
CA THR A 48 3.92 -1.52 2.80
C THR A 48 3.97 -0.48 1.69
N ARG A 49 4.31 0.76 2.06
CA ARG A 49 4.50 1.88 1.13
C ARG A 49 5.96 1.93 0.71
N THR A 50 6.25 1.48 -0.50
CA THR A 50 7.64 1.38 -1.00
C THR A 50 8.32 2.74 -1.18
N GLU A 51 7.56 3.81 -1.39
CA GLU A 51 8.08 5.18 -1.47
C GLU A 51 8.81 5.63 -0.19
N HIS A 52 8.38 5.19 0.98
CA HIS A 52 9.02 5.55 2.24
C HIS A 52 10.45 4.98 2.36
N MET A 53 10.76 3.92 1.64
CA MET A 53 12.07 3.30 1.63
C MET A 53 13.13 4.14 0.90
N PHE A 54 12.73 5.13 0.10
CA PHE A 54 13.64 5.93 -0.71
C PHE A 54 14.17 7.19 -0.03
N PHE A 55 13.67 7.55 1.14
CA PHE A 55 14.05 8.79 1.83
C PHE A 55 15.24 8.66 2.79
N GLU A 56 15.70 7.46 3.07
CA GLU A 56 16.80 7.23 4.01
C GLU A 56 18.18 7.34 3.36
N GLY A 57 19.10 8.08 4.00
CA GLY A 57 20.50 8.17 3.61
C GLY A 57 20.71 8.60 2.16
N ASN A 58 21.56 7.88 1.44
CA ASN A 58 21.92 8.19 0.05
C ASN A 58 20.90 7.64 -0.98
N ARG A 59 19.85 6.97 -0.53
CA ARG A 59 18.83 6.38 -1.42
C ARG A 59 18.08 7.44 -2.21
N ILE A 60 17.82 8.57 -1.57
CA ILE A 60 17.11 9.69 -2.20
C ILE A 60 17.86 10.23 -3.42
N ASP A 61 19.19 10.25 -3.39
CA ASP A 61 19.99 10.74 -4.50
C ASP A 61 19.88 9.81 -5.71
N ALA A 62 19.92 8.47 -5.50
CA ALA A 62 19.70 7.50 -6.56
C ALA A 62 18.28 7.58 -7.14
N MET A 63 17.26 7.83 -6.30
CA MET A 63 15.90 8.07 -6.76
C MET A 63 15.80 9.34 -7.62
N ARG A 64 16.47 10.40 -7.20
CA ARG A 64 16.55 11.66 -7.96
C ARG A 64 17.30 11.51 -9.29
N GLU A 65 18.39 10.74 -9.31
CA GLU A 65 19.07 10.38 -10.56
C GLU A 65 18.13 9.66 -11.54
N MET A 66 17.34 8.73 -11.04
CA MET A 66 16.35 8.01 -11.86
C MET A 66 15.31 8.97 -12.47
N ILE A 67 14.81 9.91 -11.68
CA ILE A 67 13.81 10.89 -12.12
C ILE A 67 14.39 11.88 -13.12
N LEU A 68 15.66 12.25 -12.95
CA LEU A 68 16.37 13.19 -13.82
C LEU A 68 16.91 12.54 -15.10
N ALA A 69 16.88 11.22 -15.20
CA ALA A 69 17.32 10.49 -16.39
C ALA A 69 16.49 10.88 -17.62
N THR A 70 17.17 11.07 -18.74
CA THR A 70 16.54 11.49 -20.00
C THR A 70 16.20 10.32 -20.93
N ASP A 71 16.78 9.16 -20.68
CA ASP A 71 16.59 7.92 -21.46
C ASP A 71 16.45 6.69 -20.56
N GLU A 72 16.00 5.60 -21.15
CA GLU A 72 15.76 4.34 -20.41
C GLU A 72 17.05 3.75 -19.83
N ALA A 73 18.16 3.82 -20.56
CA ALA A 73 19.43 3.24 -20.11
C ALA A 73 19.95 3.94 -18.85
N SER A 74 19.92 5.28 -18.83
CA SER A 74 20.28 6.08 -17.65
C SER A 74 19.34 5.82 -16.48
N ARG A 75 18.05 5.66 -16.75
CA ARG A 75 17.03 5.34 -15.74
C ARG A 75 17.27 3.96 -15.14
N ARG A 76 17.54 2.95 -15.95
CA ARG A 76 17.89 1.60 -15.49
C ARG A 76 19.16 1.58 -14.66
N ALA A 77 20.16 2.36 -15.02
CA ALA A 77 21.41 2.49 -14.25
C ALA A 77 21.15 3.08 -12.85
N ALA A 78 20.30 4.09 -12.73
CA ALA A 78 19.90 4.65 -11.44
C ALA A 78 19.07 3.65 -10.62
N LEU A 79 18.12 2.96 -11.25
CA LEU A 79 17.31 1.92 -10.61
C LEU A 79 18.17 0.74 -10.09
N ALA A 80 19.23 0.39 -10.78
CA ALA A 80 20.18 -0.64 -10.33
C ALA A 80 20.87 -0.26 -9.00
N LYS A 81 21.03 1.02 -8.71
CA LYS A 81 21.53 1.50 -7.41
C LYS A 81 20.50 1.35 -6.29
N LEU A 82 19.21 1.47 -6.60
CA LEU A 82 18.12 1.37 -5.64
C LEU A 82 17.76 -0.08 -5.29
N LEU A 83 17.90 -1.00 -6.22
CA LEU A 83 17.51 -2.40 -6.06
C LEU A 83 18.11 -3.07 -4.81
N PRO A 84 19.41 -2.95 -4.50
CA PRO A 84 19.99 -3.57 -3.30
C PRO A 84 19.37 -3.04 -2.00
N TYR A 85 19.05 -1.76 -1.95
CA TYR A 85 18.41 -1.15 -0.77
C TYR A 85 17.00 -1.71 -0.56
N GLN A 86 16.17 -1.70 -1.60
CA GLN A 86 14.81 -2.26 -1.50
C GLN A 86 14.83 -3.76 -1.20
N ARG A 87 15.71 -4.52 -1.82
CA ARG A 87 15.87 -5.95 -1.51
C ARG A 87 16.23 -6.17 -0.04
N ALA A 88 17.12 -5.37 0.52
CA ALA A 88 17.48 -5.46 1.94
C ALA A 88 16.29 -5.15 2.86
N ASP A 89 15.51 -4.11 2.54
CA ASP A 89 14.32 -3.74 3.30
C ASP A 89 13.27 -4.86 3.29
N PHE A 90 12.95 -5.40 2.13
CA PHE A 90 12.00 -6.52 2.00
C PHE A 90 12.52 -7.79 2.68
N THR A 91 13.81 -8.06 2.61
CA THR A 91 14.42 -9.19 3.34
C THR A 91 14.20 -9.07 4.84
N GLY A 92 14.40 -7.90 5.40
CA GLY A 92 14.12 -7.60 6.82
C GLY A 92 12.66 -7.80 7.18
N ILE A 93 11.75 -7.30 6.35
CA ILE A 93 10.29 -7.42 6.53
C ILE A 93 9.86 -8.89 6.49
N PHE A 94 10.27 -9.67 5.48
CA PHE A 94 9.92 -11.09 5.38
C PHE A 94 10.44 -11.92 6.55
N LYS A 95 11.64 -11.62 7.05
CA LYS A 95 12.17 -12.26 8.25
C LYS A 95 11.33 -11.94 9.50
N ALA A 96 10.95 -10.67 9.66
CA ALA A 96 10.12 -10.22 10.78
C ALA A 96 8.73 -10.87 10.76
N LEU A 97 8.15 -11.10 9.57
CA LEU A 97 6.84 -11.71 9.38
C LEU A 97 6.80 -13.21 9.69
N LYS A 98 7.92 -13.91 9.59
CA LYS A 98 8.01 -15.35 9.91
C LYS A 98 6.91 -16.21 9.25
N GLY A 99 6.57 -15.90 8.02
CA GLY A 99 5.57 -16.64 7.23
C GLY A 99 4.20 -15.98 7.13
N PHE A 100 3.96 -14.89 7.82
CA PHE A 100 2.77 -14.08 7.58
C PHE A 100 2.84 -13.34 6.24
N PRO A 101 1.68 -13.03 5.61
CA PRO A 101 1.65 -12.36 4.32
C PRO A 101 2.08 -10.89 4.42
N ALA A 102 2.68 -10.40 3.33
CA ALA A 102 3.05 -9.01 3.15
C ALA A 102 2.44 -8.45 1.87
N THR A 103 1.50 -7.55 1.98
CA THR A 103 0.98 -6.77 0.85
C THR A 103 1.88 -5.56 0.64
N ILE A 104 2.57 -5.54 -0.50
CA ILE A 104 3.57 -4.53 -0.87
C ILE A 104 3.03 -3.72 -2.03
N ARG A 105 2.77 -2.43 -1.81
CA ARG A 105 2.33 -1.51 -2.83
C ARG A 105 3.53 -0.99 -3.63
N LEU A 106 3.47 -1.12 -4.95
CA LEU A 106 4.45 -0.53 -5.84
C LEU A 106 4.38 0.99 -5.78
N LEU A 107 5.40 1.67 -6.32
CA LEU A 107 5.55 3.12 -6.27
C LEU A 107 4.26 3.85 -6.63
N ASP A 108 3.77 4.69 -5.74
CA ASP A 108 2.49 5.38 -5.86
C ASP A 108 2.59 6.89 -6.09
N PRO A 109 3.39 7.67 -5.32
CA PRO A 109 3.36 9.12 -5.43
C PRO A 109 3.97 9.63 -6.75
N PRO A 110 3.58 10.85 -7.19
CA PRO A 110 4.20 11.50 -8.32
C PRO A 110 5.69 11.73 -8.12
N LEU A 111 6.47 11.67 -9.21
CA LEU A 111 7.94 11.76 -9.13
C LEU A 111 8.44 13.09 -8.55
N HIS A 112 7.73 14.19 -8.76
CA HIS A 112 8.15 15.50 -8.24
C HIS A 112 8.24 15.55 -6.71
N GLU A 113 7.54 14.69 -5.98
CA GLU A 113 7.63 14.62 -4.50
C GLU A 113 9.01 14.25 -3.99
N PHE A 114 9.81 13.55 -4.80
CA PHE A 114 11.18 13.18 -4.45
C PHE A 114 12.21 14.26 -4.79
N LEU A 115 11.84 15.26 -5.58
CA LEU A 115 12.75 16.29 -6.06
C LEU A 115 12.86 17.45 -5.06
N PRO A 116 14.02 18.12 -4.99
CA PRO A 116 14.20 19.27 -4.14
C PRO A 116 13.37 20.47 -4.65
N HIS A 117 12.71 21.15 -3.72
CA HIS A 117 11.82 22.28 -4.04
C HIS A 117 12.52 23.64 -3.87
N THR A 118 13.54 23.73 -3.01
CA THR A 118 14.27 24.96 -2.79
C THR A 118 15.49 25.08 -3.70
N LYS A 119 15.85 26.30 -4.08
CA LYS A 119 17.04 26.57 -4.93
C LYS A 119 18.32 26.03 -4.29
N GLU A 120 18.47 26.15 -2.99
CA GLU A 120 19.62 25.64 -2.24
C GLU A 120 19.73 24.11 -2.37
N GLN A 121 18.65 23.40 -2.10
CA GLN A 121 18.60 21.94 -2.26
C GLN A 121 18.85 21.48 -3.70
N GLN A 122 18.38 22.26 -4.69
CA GLN A 122 18.63 21.98 -6.10
C GLN A 122 20.10 22.15 -6.47
N MET A 123 20.76 23.18 -5.91
CA MET A 123 22.21 23.39 -6.07
C MET A 123 23.02 22.28 -5.41
N ASP A 124 22.63 21.84 -4.22
CA ASP A 124 23.30 20.73 -3.53
C ASP A 124 23.15 19.42 -4.30
N LEU A 125 21.97 19.13 -4.83
CA LEU A 125 21.76 17.97 -5.69
C LEU A 125 22.61 18.06 -6.96
N ALA A 126 22.69 19.23 -7.61
CA ALA A 126 23.52 19.45 -8.79
C ALA A 126 24.99 19.11 -8.54
N ARG A 127 25.52 19.50 -7.37
CA ARG A 127 26.89 19.16 -6.96
C ARG A 127 27.06 17.66 -6.69
N SER A 128 26.09 17.07 -6.00
CA SER A 128 26.13 15.64 -5.61
C SER A 128 26.15 14.71 -6.83
N ILE A 129 25.33 14.97 -7.84
CA ILE A 129 25.18 14.10 -9.01
C ILE A 129 25.95 14.58 -10.24
N GLY A 130 26.66 15.71 -10.15
CA GLY A 130 27.48 16.26 -11.26
C GLY A 130 26.65 16.78 -12.43
N MET A 131 25.44 17.29 -12.17
CA MET A 131 24.52 17.83 -13.19
C MET A 131 24.43 19.36 -13.09
N LYS A 132 24.12 20.03 -14.21
CA LYS A 132 23.87 21.48 -14.18
C LYS A 132 22.58 21.79 -13.41
N VAL A 133 22.63 22.80 -12.55
CA VAL A 133 21.48 23.19 -11.72
C VAL A 133 20.29 23.63 -12.57
N GLU A 134 20.55 24.27 -13.73
CA GLU A 134 19.49 24.69 -14.65
C GLU A 134 18.70 23.51 -15.19
N THR A 135 19.37 22.38 -15.45
CA THR A 135 18.72 21.14 -15.90
C THR A 135 17.78 20.60 -14.82
N ILE A 136 18.25 20.63 -13.55
CA ILE A 136 17.42 20.20 -12.41
C ILE A 136 16.20 21.10 -12.26
N ILE A 137 16.39 22.43 -12.31
CA ILE A 137 15.30 23.40 -12.21
C ILE A 137 14.25 23.19 -13.31
N GLN A 138 14.70 23.01 -14.56
CA GLN A 138 13.81 22.73 -15.68
C GLN A 138 13.02 21.42 -15.48
N ARG A 139 13.68 20.37 -15.00
CA ARG A 139 13.03 19.08 -14.76
C ARG A 139 12.02 19.17 -13.63
N VAL A 140 12.35 19.81 -12.52
CA VAL A 140 11.42 20.07 -11.41
C VAL A 140 10.19 20.82 -11.91
N HIS A 141 10.40 21.87 -12.70
CA HIS A 141 9.30 22.64 -13.27
C HIS A 141 8.45 21.81 -14.24
N SER A 142 9.08 20.98 -15.09
CA SER A 142 8.36 20.12 -16.06
C SER A 142 7.53 19.02 -15.42
N LEU A 143 7.89 18.57 -14.21
CA LEU A 143 7.18 17.54 -13.45
C LEU A 143 6.14 18.11 -12.49
N HIS A 144 6.09 19.44 -12.33
CA HIS A 144 5.09 20.06 -11.49
C HIS A 144 3.70 19.83 -12.06
N GLU A 145 2.81 19.30 -11.22
CA GLU A 145 1.43 19.01 -11.58
C GLU A 145 0.47 19.94 -10.81
N SER A 146 -0.57 20.42 -11.49
CA SER A 146 -1.59 21.27 -10.87
C SER A 146 -2.43 20.49 -9.85
N ASN A 147 -2.63 19.22 -10.10
CA ASN A 147 -3.33 18.30 -9.18
C ASN A 147 -2.60 16.95 -9.12
N PRO A 148 -1.58 16.82 -8.25
CA PRO A 148 -0.77 15.61 -8.16
C PRO A 148 -1.54 14.35 -7.80
N MET A 149 -2.63 14.49 -7.04
CA MET A 149 -3.47 13.36 -6.65
C MET A 149 -4.12 12.67 -7.85
N LEU A 150 -4.47 13.45 -8.89
CA LEU A 150 -5.11 12.97 -10.11
C LEU A 150 -4.16 12.85 -11.31
N GLY A 151 -2.87 13.04 -11.09
CA GLY A 151 -1.86 13.17 -12.14
C GLY A 151 -1.06 11.90 -12.45
N HIS A 152 0.21 12.10 -12.74
CA HIS A 152 1.13 11.04 -13.15
C HIS A 152 1.72 10.30 -11.94
N ARG A 153 0.98 9.36 -11.43
CA ARG A 153 1.31 8.55 -10.25
C ARG A 153 0.82 7.11 -10.39
N GLY A 154 1.22 6.25 -9.45
CA GLY A 154 0.73 4.88 -9.34
C GLY A 154 1.01 4.05 -10.59
N CYS A 155 0.03 3.27 -11.02
CA CYS A 155 0.17 2.43 -12.22
C CYS A 155 0.48 3.23 -13.49
N ARG A 156 0.12 4.51 -13.55
CA ARG A 156 0.44 5.39 -14.68
C ARG A 156 1.95 5.57 -14.83
N LEU A 157 2.69 5.70 -13.71
CA LEU A 157 4.15 5.68 -13.72
C LEU A 157 4.72 4.34 -14.20
N GLY A 158 4.18 3.23 -13.67
CA GLY A 158 4.61 1.89 -14.04
C GLY A 158 4.35 1.54 -15.50
N ILE A 159 3.35 2.15 -16.12
CA ILE A 159 3.05 2.01 -17.56
C ILE A 159 3.99 2.88 -18.39
N ALA A 160 4.21 4.14 -17.99
CA ALA A 160 5.10 5.06 -18.69
C ALA A 160 6.58 4.67 -18.54
N TYR A 161 6.96 4.14 -17.40
CA TYR A 161 8.32 3.73 -17.04
C TYR A 161 8.33 2.30 -16.49
N PRO A 162 8.10 1.27 -17.32
CA PRO A 162 7.96 -0.12 -16.87
C PRO A 162 9.18 -0.67 -16.13
N GLU A 163 10.36 -0.11 -16.37
CA GLU A 163 11.59 -0.46 -15.66
C GLU A 163 11.53 -0.18 -14.15
N ILE A 164 10.70 0.76 -13.70
CA ILE A 164 10.45 0.99 -12.26
C ILE A 164 9.73 -0.23 -11.67
N THR A 165 8.68 -0.70 -12.32
CA THR A 165 7.95 -1.91 -11.92
C THR A 165 8.85 -3.14 -11.92
N GLU A 166 9.69 -3.31 -12.95
CA GLU A 166 10.65 -4.40 -13.04
C GLU A 166 11.61 -4.41 -11.84
N MET A 167 12.19 -3.25 -11.52
CA MET A 167 13.12 -3.13 -10.39
C MET A 167 12.47 -3.49 -9.08
N GLN A 168 11.30 -2.96 -8.79
CA GLN A 168 10.59 -3.22 -7.53
C GLN A 168 10.15 -4.68 -7.41
N ALA A 169 9.61 -5.26 -8.48
CA ALA A 169 9.25 -6.67 -8.50
C ALA A 169 10.49 -7.56 -8.28
N ARG A 170 11.61 -7.25 -8.91
CA ARG A 170 12.86 -7.99 -8.74
C ARG A 170 13.35 -7.91 -7.29
N ALA A 171 13.34 -6.73 -6.69
CA ALA A 171 13.74 -6.56 -5.28
C ALA A 171 12.86 -7.38 -4.32
N ILE A 172 11.55 -7.39 -4.53
CA ILE A 172 10.60 -8.17 -3.74
C ILE A 172 10.89 -9.67 -3.86
N PHE A 173 10.99 -10.18 -5.08
CA PHE A 173 11.14 -11.61 -5.32
C PHE A 173 12.54 -12.14 -5.00
N GLU A 174 13.59 -11.34 -5.20
CA GLU A 174 14.94 -11.71 -4.75
C GLU A 174 14.99 -11.81 -3.23
N ALA A 175 14.40 -10.85 -2.52
CA ALA A 175 14.30 -10.89 -1.06
C ALA A 175 13.51 -12.12 -0.59
N ALA A 176 12.37 -12.39 -1.20
CA ALA A 176 11.56 -13.57 -0.89
C ALA A 176 12.32 -14.87 -1.13
N ALA A 177 13.05 -14.98 -2.24
CA ALA A 177 13.88 -16.14 -2.54
C ALA A 177 15.00 -16.35 -1.53
N ASP A 178 15.69 -15.28 -1.14
CA ASP A 178 16.81 -15.34 -0.19
C ASP A 178 16.34 -15.74 1.22
N VAL A 179 15.14 -15.30 1.62
CA VAL A 179 14.52 -15.68 2.90
C VAL A 179 13.99 -17.12 2.85
N ALA A 180 13.35 -17.50 1.75
CA ALA A 180 12.85 -18.87 1.57
C ALA A 180 13.96 -19.92 1.58
N LYS A 181 15.14 -19.61 1.02
CA LYS A 181 16.34 -20.47 1.10
C LYS A 181 16.80 -20.74 2.53
N LYS A 182 16.49 -19.82 3.45
CA LYS A 182 16.75 -20.00 4.89
C LYS A 182 15.65 -20.79 5.60
N LYS A 183 14.75 -21.45 4.84
CA LYS A 183 13.61 -22.22 5.34
C LYS A 183 12.59 -21.40 6.13
N ILE A 184 12.53 -20.11 5.89
CA ILE A 184 11.50 -19.21 6.40
C ILE A 184 10.42 -19.08 5.32
N LYS A 185 9.19 -19.40 5.64
CA LYS A 185 8.07 -19.24 4.71
C LYS A 185 7.85 -17.77 4.37
N VAL A 186 7.58 -17.50 3.10
CA VAL A 186 7.28 -16.16 2.59
C VAL A 186 5.96 -16.16 1.85
N LYS A 187 5.21 -15.07 1.95
CA LYS A 187 3.94 -14.86 1.24
C LYS A 187 3.87 -13.43 0.70
N PRO A 188 4.61 -13.13 -0.37
CA PRO A 188 4.54 -11.82 -1.01
C PRO A 188 3.19 -11.63 -1.68
N GLU A 189 2.60 -10.45 -1.50
CA GLU A 189 1.40 -9.99 -2.18
C GLU A 189 1.71 -8.64 -2.83
N VAL A 190 1.90 -8.63 -4.13
CA VAL A 190 2.26 -7.42 -4.89
C VAL A 190 1.00 -6.66 -5.25
N MET A 191 0.92 -5.39 -4.88
CA MET A 191 -0.25 -4.56 -5.07
C MET A 191 0.02 -3.40 -6.03
N ILE A 192 -0.75 -3.35 -7.11
CA ILE A 192 -0.69 -2.28 -8.12
C ILE A 192 -1.63 -1.17 -7.69
N PRO A 193 -1.13 0.07 -7.49
CA PRO A 193 -1.95 1.20 -7.06
C PRO A 193 -2.69 1.88 -8.21
N LEU A 194 -3.77 2.58 -7.88
CA LEU A 194 -4.47 3.57 -8.73
C LEU A 194 -5.13 3.00 -9.99
N VAL A 195 -5.46 1.73 -10.00
CA VAL A 195 -6.07 1.07 -11.15
C VAL A 195 -7.53 1.50 -11.33
N GLY A 196 -7.85 1.99 -12.51
CA GLY A 196 -9.21 2.30 -12.94
C GLY A 196 -9.69 1.45 -14.13
N PHE A 197 -8.74 0.92 -14.93
CA PHE A 197 -9.00 0.06 -16.07
C PHE A 197 -8.29 -1.27 -15.95
N LYS A 198 -8.97 -2.36 -16.32
CA LYS A 198 -8.35 -3.70 -16.34
C LYS A 198 -7.01 -3.72 -17.10
N LYS A 199 -6.93 -3.01 -18.23
CA LYS A 199 -5.72 -2.98 -19.06
C LYS A 199 -4.51 -2.39 -18.34
N GLU A 200 -4.72 -1.41 -17.47
CA GLU A 200 -3.64 -0.87 -16.62
C GLU A 200 -3.07 -1.97 -15.72
N LEU A 201 -3.95 -2.75 -15.10
CA LEU A 201 -3.55 -3.87 -14.25
C LEU A 201 -2.86 -4.97 -15.06
N ASP A 202 -3.41 -5.35 -16.21
CA ASP A 202 -2.86 -6.40 -17.07
C ASP A 202 -1.41 -6.13 -17.45
N LEU A 203 -1.08 -4.89 -17.84
CA LEU A 203 0.28 -4.49 -18.22
C LEU A 203 1.26 -4.61 -17.05
N GLN A 204 0.85 -4.23 -15.86
CA GLN A 204 1.70 -4.30 -14.68
C GLN A 204 1.87 -5.75 -14.17
N VAL A 205 0.79 -6.51 -14.16
CA VAL A 205 0.80 -7.92 -13.72
C VAL A 205 1.68 -8.78 -14.63
N GLU A 206 1.67 -8.53 -15.92
CA GLU A 206 2.55 -9.22 -16.88
C GLU A 206 4.03 -9.04 -16.51
N ILE A 207 4.45 -7.82 -16.19
CA ILE A 207 5.82 -7.52 -15.75
C ILE A 207 6.13 -8.26 -14.44
N VAL A 208 5.24 -8.19 -13.46
CA VAL A 208 5.44 -8.82 -12.15
C VAL A 208 5.61 -10.33 -12.28
N HIS A 209 4.75 -11.00 -13.07
CA HIS A 209 4.85 -12.44 -13.28
C HIS A 209 6.11 -12.84 -14.06
N ARG A 210 6.49 -12.07 -15.06
CA ARG A 210 7.73 -12.30 -15.81
C ARG A 210 8.94 -12.24 -14.87
N VAL A 211 9.05 -11.19 -14.08
CA VAL A 211 10.17 -11.02 -13.14
C VAL A 211 10.15 -12.11 -12.05
N ALA A 212 9.00 -12.48 -11.53
CA ALA A 212 8.89 -13.58 -10.56
C ALA A 212 9.45 -14.90 -11.14
N LYS A 213 9.09 -15.22 -12.37
CA LYS A 213 9.57 -16.42 -13.07
C LYS A 213 11.07 -16.40 -13.28
N GLU A 214 11.62 -15.27 -13.72
CA GLU A 214 13.07 -15.07 -13.90
C GLU A 214 13.81 -15.27 -12.57
N VAL A 215 13.40 -14.59 -11.50
CA VAL A 215 14.07 -14.68 -10.19
C VAL A 215 13.98 -16.09 -9.61
N MET A 216 12.83 -16.76 -9.68
CA MET A 216 12.71 -18.14 -9.20
C MET A 216 13.62 -19.11 -9.96
N ALA A 217 13.79 -18.92 -11.27
CA ALA A 217 14.71 -19.71 -12.09
C ALA A 217 16.18 -19.44 -11.73
N GLU A 218 16.57 -18.16 -11.64
CA GLU A 218 17.95 -17.74 -11.28
C GLU A 218 18.33 -18.23 -9.88
N LYS A 219 17.44 -18.08 -8.93
CA LYS A 219 17.65 -18.47 -7.52
C LYS A 219 17.39 -19.95 -7.25
N LYS A 220 16.86 -20.70 -8.23
CA LYS A 220 16.54 -22.13 -8.10
C LYS A 220 15.66 -22.45 -6.88
N ILE A 221 14.63 -21.65 -6.66
CA ILE A 221 13.66 -21.82 -5.57
C ILE A 221 12.28 -21.37 -6.04
N LYS A 222 11.24 -22.03 -5.53
CA LYS A 222 9.85 -21.67 -5.78
C LYS A 222 9.20 -21.23 -4.47
N PHE A 223 8.33 -20.25 -4.54
CA PHE A 223 7.47 -19.80 -3.47
C PHE A 223 6.17 -19.26 -4.06
N ASP A 224 5.09 -19.31 -3.28
CA ASP A 224 3.80 -18.77 -3.67
C ASP A 224 3.77 -17.26 -3.44
N TYR A 225 3.09 -16.56 -4.34
CA TYR A 225 2.85 -15.13 -4.25
C TYR A 225 1.50 -14.77 -4.89
N LEU A 226 0.97 -13.62 -4.54
CA LEU A 226 -0.23 -13.07 -5.17
C LEU A 226 0.10 -11.73 -5.84
N VAL A 227 -0.66 -11.40 -6.88
CA VAL A 227 -0.67 -10.07 -7.49
C VAL A 227 -2.11 -9.58 -7.53
N GLY A 228 -2.32 -8.40 -6.99
CA GLY A 228 -3.64 -7.78 -6.96
C GLY A 228 -3.56 -6.28 -7.07
N THR A 229 -4.62 -5.60 -6.70
CA THR A 229 -4.72 -4.16 -6.86
C THR A 229 -5.35 -3.48 -5.66
N MET A 230 -5.02 -2.21 -5.49
CA MET A 230 -5.76 -1.30 -4.63
C MET A 230 -7.01 -0.82 -5.37
N ILE A 231 -8.17 -0.90 -4.74
CA ILE A 231 -9.40 -0.27 -5.22
C ILE A 231 -9.52 1.07 -4.51
N GLU A 232 -9.22 2.13 -5.21
CA GLU A 232 -9.14 3.49 -4.68
C GLU A 232 -9.65 4.56 -5.66
N VAL A 233 -10.00 4.14 -6.87
CA VAL A 233 -10.64 4.98 -7.89
C VAL A 233 -12.08 4.49 -8.05
N PRO A 234 -13.10 5.37 -8.04
CA PRO A 234 -14.51 4.97 -8.19
C PRO A 234 -14.78 4.12 -9.41
N ARG A 235 -14.15 4.42 -10.55
CA ARG A 235 -14.27 3.58 -11.75
C ARG A 235 -13.78 2.15 -11.51
N GLY A 236 -12.67 2.00 -10.79
CA GLY A 236 -12.16 0.67 -10.40
C GLY A 236 -13.17 -0.13 -9.57
N ALA A 237 -13.85 0.52 -8.64
CA ALA A 237 -14.91 -0.10 -7.85
C ALA A 237 -16.11 -0.54 -8.71
N ILE A 238 -16.56 0.31 -9.62
CA ILE A 238 -17.72 0.05 -10.49
C ILE A 238 -17.42 -1.04 -11.54
N THR A 239 -16.17 -1.19 -11.96
CA THR A 239 -15.72 -2.19 -12.94
C THR A 239 -14.91 -3.33 -12.32
N ALA A 240 -15.13 -3.60 -11.04
CA ALA A 240 -14.38 -4.59 -10.29
C ALA A 240 -14.52 -6.02 -10.80
N ASP A 241 -15.60 -6.34 -11.49
CA ASP A 241 -15.79 -7.62 -12.20
C ASP A 241 -14.74 -7.83 -13.30
N GLU A 242 -14.45 -6.80 -14.10
CA GLU A 242 -13.41 -6.86 -15.13
C GLU A 242 -12.02 -6.95 -14.50
N ILE A 243 -11.76 -6.14 -13.48
CA ILE A 243 -10.46 -6.10 -12.78
C ILE A 243 -10.17 -7.42 -12.06
N ALA A 244 -11.19 -8.07 -11.51
CA ALA A 244 -11.08 -9.37 -10.84
C ALA A 244 -10.69 -10.52 -11.79
N GLU A 245 -10.83 -10.36 -13.09
CA GLU A 245 -10.32 -11.36 -14.04
C GLU A 245 -8.79 -11.53 -13.91
N THR A 246 -8.09 -10.46 -13.59
CA THR A 246 -6.62 -10.42 -13.43
C THR A 246 -6.18 -10.37 -11.97
N ALA A 247 -6.84 -9.57 -11.12
CA ALA A 247 -6.47 -9.40 -9.72
C ALA A 247 -6.77 -10.66 -8.89
N GLN A 248 -5.80 -11.07 -8.07
CA GLN A 248 -5.98 -12.15 -7.11
C GLN A 248 -6.46 -11.66 -5.75
N PHE A 249 -6.36 -10.37 -5.49
CA PHE A 249 -6.94 -9.71 -4.32
C PHE A 249 -7.29 -8.26 -4.61
N PHE A 250 -8.20 -7.71 -3.80
CA PHE A 250 -8.47 -6.28 -3.70
C PHE A 250 -8.11 -5.76 -2.31
N SER A 251 -7.47 -4.61 -2.24
CA SER A 251 -7.32 -3.84 -1.03
C SER A 251 -7.92 -2.45 -1.25
N PHE A 252 -8.91 -2.08 -0.42
CA PHE A 252 -9.54 -0.78 -0.54
C PHE A 252 -8.61 0.30 0.03
N GLY A 253 -8.16 1.21 -0.82
CA GLY A 253 -7.42 2.42 -0.47
C GLY A 253 -8.38 3.54 -0.15
N THR A 254 -8.97 3.49 1.05
CA THR A 254 -10.10 4.35 1.41
C THR A 254 -9.75 5.81 1.58
N ASN A 255 -8.49 6.17 1.74
CA ASN A 255 -8.08 7.57 1.72
C ASN A 255 -8.34 8.20 0.34
N ASP A 256 -7.81 7.60 -0.72
CA ASP A 256 -8.02 8.09 -2.10
C ASP A 256 -9.45 7.87 -2.58
N LEU A 257 -10.08 6.75 -2.22
CA LEU A 257 -11.47 6.49 -2.57
C LEU A 257 -12.42 7.52 -1.93
N THR A 258 -12.15 7.94 -0.70
CA THR A 258 -12.91 9.01 -0.03
C THR A 258 -12.71 10.35 -0.72
N GLN A 259 -11.47 10.71 -1.05
CA GLN A 259 -11.18 11.96 -1.76
C GLN A 259 -11.92 12.05 -3.10
N THR A 260 -11.89 10.98 -3.87
CA THR A 260 -12.50 10.94 -5.21
C THR A 260 -14.02 10.80 -5.17
N ALA A 261 -14.56 10.05 -4.22
CA ALA A 261 -16.01 9.90 -4.05
C ALA A 261 -16.68 11.19 -3.54
N LEU A 262 -16.03 11.91 -2.62
CA LEU A 262 -16.55 13.15 -2.07
C LEU A 262 -16.15 14.38 -2.88
N GLY A 263 -15.17 14.30 -3.77
CA GLY A 263 -14.59 15.44 -4.46
C GLY A 263 -13.87 16.40 -3.50
N ILE A 264 -13.23 15.87 -2.45
CA ILE A 264 -12.59 16.64 -1.38
C ILE A 264 -11.12 16.22 -1.26
N SER A 265 -10.22 17.20 -1.30
CA SER A 265 -8.82 16.99 -0.94
C SER A 265 -8.69 16.87 0.59
N ARG A 266 -8.05 15.81 1.06
CA ARG A 266 -7.74 15.61 2.47
C ARG A 266 -6.92 16.76 3.06
N ASP A 267 -6.00 17.28 2.27
CA ASP A 267 -5.08 18.34 2.71
C ASP A 267 -5.73 19.73 2.73
N ASP A 268 -6.76 19.95 1.89
CA ASP A 268 -7.43 21.24 1.73
C ASP A 268 -8.73 21.39 2.52
N MET A 269 -9.27 20.28 3.06
CA MET A 269 -10.57 20.30 3.74
C MET A 269 -10.59 21.14 5.02
N GLY A 270 -9.44 21.45 5.60
CA GLY A 270 -9.31 22.26 6.80
C GLY A 270 -9.99 23.62 6.69
N ALA A 271 -10.11 24.17 5.47
CA ALA A 271 -10.75 25.45 5.21
C ALA A 271 -12.28 25.45 5.50
N PHE A 272 -12.95 24.30 5.39
CA PHE A 272 -14.41 24.19 5.55
C PHE A 272 -14.85 23.10 6.55
N LEU A 273 -13.93 22.33 7.10
CA LEU A 273 -14.25 21.22 8.00
C LEU A 273 -15.09 21.64 9.21
N ASN A 274 -14.74 22.76 9.84
CA ASN A 274 -15.47 23.27 11.00
C ASN A 274 -16.92 23.61 10.64
N ALA A 275 -17.12 24.33 9.54
CA ALA A 275 -18.47 24.68 9.08
C ALA A 275 -19.30 23.44 8.74
N TYR A 276 -18.70 22.40 8.15
CA TYR A 276 -19.36 21.14 7.84
C TYR A 276 -19.75 20.36 9.11
N THR A 277 -18.90 20.41 10.12
CA THR A 277 -19.18 19.77 11.42
C THR A 277 -20.26 20.50 12.20
N GLU A 278 -20.19 21.83 12.25
CA GLU A 278 -21.19 22.69 12.94
C GLU A 278 -22.59 22.60 12.32
N ASN A 279 -22.64 22.43 10.99
CA ASN A 279 -23.92 22.25 10.26
C ASN A 279 -24.31 20.78 10.09
N GLU A 280 -23.65 19.85 10.77
CA GLU A 280 -23.92 18.41 10.76
C GLU A 280 -23.90 17.77 9.36
N VAL A 281 -23.19 18.37 8.39
CA VAL A 281 -22.92 17.75 7.07
C VAL A 281 -22.05 16.53 7.27
N PHE A 282 -20.99 16.65 8.09
CA PHE A 282 -20.22 15.54 8.59
C PHE A 282 -20.56 15.26 10.06
N LYS A 283 -21.08 14.08 10.34
CA LYS A 283 -21.20 13.58 11.72
C LYS A 283 -19.84 13.26 12.32
N LYS A 284 -18.93 12.77 11.52
CA LYS A 284 -17.53 12.51 11.84
C LYS A 284 -16.68 12.89 10.62
N ASN A 285 -15.39 13.22 10.85
CA ASN A 285 -14.45 13.44 9.75
C ASN A 285 -14.39 12.19 8.88
N PRO A 286 -14.73 12.27 7.57
CA PRO A 286 -14.80 11.10 6.69
C PRO A 286 -13.44 10.45 6.40
N PHE A 287 -12.32 11.11 6.72
CA PHE A 287 -10.98 10.55 6.65
C PHE A 287 -10.57 9.83 7.94
N ALA A 288 -11.24 10.07 9.06
CA ALA A 288 -11.01 9.36 10.31
C ALA A 288 -11.96 8.17 10.49
N SER A 289 -13.23 8.33 10.12
CA SER A 289 -14.24 7.28 10.14
C SER A 289 -14.92 7.18 8.78
N LEU A 290 -15.04 5.96 8.27
CA LEU A 290 -15.49 5.68 6.91
C LEU A 290 -16.91 6.23 6.67
N ASP A 291 -17.11 6.94 5.55
CA ASP A 291 -18.41 7.25 5.00
C ASP A 291 -19.08 5.95 4.50
N GLN A 292 -19.91 5.36 5.34
CA GLN A 292 -20.51 4.05 5.08
C GLN A 292 -21.58 4.11 3.99
N THR A 293 -22.25 5.26 3.80
CA THR A 293 -23.34 5.41 2.83
C THR A 293 -22.87 5.73 1.41
N GLY A 294 -21.78 6.46 1.26
CA GLY A 294 -21.22 6.81 -0.05
C GLY A 294 -20.04 5.91 -0.42
N VAL A 295 -18.92 6.07 0.27
CA VAL A 295 -17.71 5.26 0.04
C VAL A 295 -17.99 3.79 0.32
N GLY A 296 -18.72 3.48 1.39
CA GLY A 296 -19.12 2.13 1.73
C GLY A 296 -19.96 1.46 0.66
N GLU A 297 -20.80 2.20 -0.05
CA GLU A 297 -21.58 1.66 -1.17
C GLU A 297 -20.70 1.31 -2.37
N LEU A 298 -19.70 2.14 -2.67
CA LEU A 298 -18.69 1.80 -3.70
C LEU A 298 -17.93 0.52 -3.32
N MET A 299 -17.60 0.34 -2.04
CA MET A 299 -16.96 -0.89 -1.56
C MET A 299 -17.86 -2.11 -1.75
N LYS A 300 -19.15 -2.02 -1.41
CA LYS A 300 -20.12 -3.11 -1.62
C LYS A 300 -20.26 -3.50 -3.09
N ILE A 301 -20.34 -2.50 -3.98
CA ILE A 301 -20.38 -2.73 -5.43
C ILE A 301 -19.13 -3.50 -5.88
N ALA A 302 -17.96 -3.07 -5.46
CA ALA A 302 -16.71 -3.73 -5.81
C ALA A 302 -16.61 -5.17 -5.27
N ILE A 303 -17.10 -5.41 -4.05
CA ILE A 303 -17.14 -6.75 -3.44
C ILE A 303 -18.06 -7.67 -4.22
N GLU A 304 -19.28 -7.24 -4.50
CA GLU A 304 -20.27 -8.03 -5.25
C GLU A 304 -19.74 -8.39 -6.64
N LYS A 305 -19.27 -7.41 -7.39
CA LYS A 305 -18.73 -7.58 -8.73
C LYS A 305 -17.46 -8.43 -8.74
N GLY A 306 -16.54 -8.19 -7.83
CA GLY A 306 -15.30 -8.95 -7.71
C GLY A 306 -15.57 -10.43 -7.43
N ARG A 307 -16.46 -10.72 -6.47
CA ARG A 307 -16.85 -12.10 -6.13
C ARG A 307 -17.68 -12.78 -7.19
N LYS A 308 -18.41 -12.05 -8.02
CA LYS A 308 -19.10 -12.61 -9.18
C LYS A 308 -18.11 -13.20 -10.19
N THR A 309 -17.00 -12.55 -10.42
CA THR A 309 -15.94 -13.03 -11.32
C THR A 309 -15.04 -14.07 -10.64
N LYS A 310 -14.67 -13.82 -9.38
CA LYS A 310 -13.77 -14.68 -8.61
C LYS A 310 -14.31 -14.84 -7.18
N LYS A 311 -15.02 -15.95 -6.95
CA LYS A 311 -15.76 -16.21 -5.71
C LYS A 311 -14.91 -16.05 -4.45
N ASP A 312 -13.65 -16.50 -4.50
CA ASP A 312 -12.73 -16.53 -3.36
C ASP A 312 -11.67 -15.40 -3.41
N ILE A 313 -11.97 -14.30 -4.11
CA ILE A 313 -11.08 -13.15 -4.13
C ILE A 313 -10.85 -12.63 -2.71
N LYS A 314 -9.57 -12.46 -2.33
CA LYS A 314 -9.22 -11.89 -1.04
C LYS A 314 -9.52 -10.40 -1.03
N LEU A 315 -10.17 -9.94 0.03
CA LEU A 315 -10.61 -8.56 0.19
C LEU A 315 -10.09 -7.97 1.50
N GLY A 316 -9.51 -6.79 1.43
CA GLY A 316 -9.02 -6.08 2.60
C GLY A 316 -9.16 -4.57 2.48
N ILE A 317 -8.82 -3.87 3.54
CA ILE A 317 -8.75 -2.41 3.61
C ILE A 317 -7.42 -2.00 4.23
N CYS A 318 -6.80 -0.95 3.72
CA CYS A 318 -5.52 -0.46 4.20
C CYS A 318 -5.45 1.05 4.45
N GLY A 319 -6.53 1.77 4.21
CA GLY A 319 -6.65 3.19 4.57
C GLY A 319 -6.63 3.39 6.10
N GLU A 320 -6.59 4.64 6.55
CA GLU A 320 -6.59 4.96 7.99
C GLU A 320 -7.83 4.43 8.74
N HIS A 321 -8.91 4.22 8.02
CA HIS A 321 -10.16 3.64 8.53
C HIS A 321 -9.98 2.23 9.12
N GLY A 322 -8.95 1.50 8.72
CA GLY A 322 -8.66 0.15 9.25
C GLY A 322 -8.36 0.10 10.75
N GLY A 323 -8.09 1.24 11.38
CA GLY A 323 -7.90 1.38 12.83
C GLY A 323 -9.06 2.03 13.57
N ASP A 324 -10.11 2.44 12.87
CA ASP A 324 -11.32 3.05 13.45
C ASP A 324 -12.35 1.96 13.78
N PRO A 325 -12.84 1.87 15.04
CA PRO A 325 -13.75 0.79 15.45
C PRO A 325 -15.02 0.67 14.62
N ASP A 326 -15.69 1.78 14.31
CA ASP A 326 -16.93 1.77 13.51
C ASP A 326 -16.66 1.29 12.08
N SER A 327 -15.55 1.73 11.50
CA SER A 327 -15.11 1.30 10.15
C SER A 327 -14.72 -0.18 10.13
N VAL A 328 -14.06 -0.68 11.16
CA VAL A 328 -13.72 -2.12 11.29
C VAL A 328 -14.98 -2.97 11.37
N LYS A 329 -15.96 -2.58 12.17
CA LYS A 329 -17.25 -3.27 12.26
C LYS A 329 -17.98 -3.29 10.91
N PHE A 330 -17.97 -2.16 10.19
CA PHE A 330 -18.54 -2.09 8.85
C PHE A 330 -17.82 -3.04 7.87
N CYS A 331 -16.48 -3.10 7.91
CA CYS A 331 -15.71 -4.03 7.09
C CYS A 331 -16.06 -5.49 7.37
N HIS A 332 -16.30 -5.85 8.62
CA HIS A 332 -16.81 -7.16 8.99
C HIS A 332 -18.19 -7.43 8.37
N GLN A 333 -19.12 -6.47 8.48
CA GLN A 333 -20.50 -6.59 7.97
C GLN A 333 -20.56 -6.78 6.47
N ILE A 334 -19.70 -6.09 5.71
CA ILE A 334 -19.66 -6.22 4.25
C ILE A 334 -18.80 -7.41 3.76
N GLY A 335 -18.21 -8.17 4.67
CA GLY A 335 -17.54 -9.42 4.37
C GLY A 335 -16.12 -9.32 3.88
N LEU A 336 -15.33 -8.34 4.35
CA LEU A 336 -13.90 -8.31 4.10
C LEU A 336 -13.20 -9.47 4.83
N ASN A 337 -12.03 -9.87 4.32
CA ASN A 337 -11.18 -10.88 4.94
C ASN A 337 -10.27 -10.30 6.00
N TYR A 338 -9.78 -9.06 5.80
CA TYR A 338 -8.90 -8.39 6.74
C TYR A 338 -9.08 -6.87 6.74
N VAL A 339 -8.68 -6.25 7.85
CA VAL A 339 -8.39 -4.82 7.95
C VAL A 339 -6.90 -4.64 8.23
N SER A 340 -6.34 -3.49 7.82
CA SER A 340 -4.95 -3.16 8.08
C SER A 340 -4.84 -1.76 8.66
N CYS A 341 -4.05 -1.60 9.73
CA CYS A 341 -3.92 -0.36 10.46
C CYS A 341 -2.49 -0.14 10.95
N SER A 342 -2.20 1.05 11.47
CA SER A 342 -0.90 1.31 12.10
C SER A 342 -0.64 0.33 13.25
N PRO A 343 0.62 0.03 13.59
CA PRO A 343 0.96 -0.96 14.61
C PRO A 343 0.28 -0.72 15.96
N PHE A 344 0.19 0.52 16.41
CA PHE A 344 -0.42 0.87 17.70
C PHE A 344 -1.95 0.78 17.72
N ARG A 345 -2.58 0.70 16.55
CA ARG A 345 -4.04 0.51 16.41
C ARG A 345 -4.46 -0.95 16.35
N VAL A 346 -3.53 -1.87 16.20
CA VAL A 346 -3.82 -3.31 16.10
C VAL A 346 -4.69 -3.82 17.26
N PRO A 347 -4.41 -3.51 18.53
CA PRO A 347 -5.28 -3.96 19.62
C PRO A 347 -6.71 -3.45 19.54
N VAL A 348 -6.89 -2.17 19.17
CA VAL A 348 -8.22 -1.56 19.01
C VAL A 348 -8.99 -2.23 17.88
N ALA A 349 -8.33 -2.46 16.74
CA ALA A 349 -8.95 -3.14 15.59
C ALA A 349 -9.33 -4.58 15.92
N ARG A 350 -8.51 -5.30 16.66
CA ARG A 350 -8.81 -6.67 17.13
C ARG A 350 -10.05 -6.71 18.05
N LEU A 351 -10.16 -5.75 18.97
CA LEU A 351 -11.33 -5.64 19.83
C LEU A 351 -12.59 -5.33 19.01
N ALA A 352 -12.53 -4.36 18.10
CA ALA A 352 -13.66 -4.00 17.24
C ALA A 352 -14.10 -5.16 16.33
N ALA A 353 -13.15 -5.91 15.77
CA ALA A 353 -13.42 -7.11 14.98
C ALA A 353 -14.12 -8.22 15.80
N ALA A 354 -13.71 -8.43 17.02
CA ALA A 354 -14.33 -9.38 17.93
C ALA A 354 -15.75 -8.95 18.32
N GLN A 355 -15.95 -7.67 18.63
CA GLN A 355 -17.28 -7.12 18.92
C GLN A 355 -18.23 -7.29 17.73
N ALA A 356 -17.77 -7.00 16.51
CA ALA A 356 -18.56 -7.19 15.29
C ALA A 356 -19.02 -8.64 15.10
N ALA A 357 -18.13 -9.61 15.35
CA ALA A 357 -18.46 -11.02 15.27
C ALA A 357 -19.49 -11.46 16.32
N LEU A 358 -19.43 -10.91 17.53
CA LEU A 358 -20.39 -11.20 18.60
C LEU A 358 -21.76 -10.53 18.37
N GLU A 359 -21.79 -9.34 17.76
CA GLU A 359 -23.02 -8.64 17.40
C GLU A 359 -23.80 -9.38 16.30
N GLU A 360 -23.10 -10.05 15.37
CA GLU A 360 -23.72 -10.86 14.32
C GLU A 360 -24.44 -12.11 14.85
N THR A 361 -24.04 -12.60 16.02
CA THR A 361 -24.62 -13.82 16.61
C THR A 361 -25.85 -13.56 17.48
N LYS A 362 -26.26 -12.31 17.65
CA LYS A 362 -27.47 -11.91 18.36
C LYS A 362 -28.63 -11.69 17.38
#